data_813ae107e4d67080cad2916243bac0f8
#
_entry.id   813ae107e4d67080cad2916243bac0f8
#
_cell.length_a   1.000
_cell.length_b   1.000
_cell.length_c   1.000
_cell.angle_alpha   90.00
_cell.angle_beta   90.00
_cell.angle_gamma   90.00
#
_symmetry.space_group_name_H-M   'P 1'
#
loop_
_entity.id
_entity.type
_entity.pdbx_description
1 polymer ?
#
loop_
_entity_poly.entity_id
_entity_poly.type
_entity_poly.pdbx_seq_one_letter_code
_entity_poly.pdbx_strand_id
1 'polypeptide(L)'
;MKKILALVLALAMALALVACGDKGGEQQEGGTPNTTGEEKVVKIGVFEPLTGDNGAGGKQEVLGMQYANYVQPTVDINGETYKVQLEVVDNRTAAENGPSAAAELVNKGVSIVLGSYGSGVSMAGGTVFAEAGVPA
;
A
#
# COMPACT_ATOMS: atom_id res chain seq x y z
N MET A 1 3.58 51.87 -16.49
CA MET A 1 2.47 50.90 -16.49
C MET A 1 2.82 49.58 -15.79
N LYS A 2 3.97 48.93 -16.05
CA LYS A 2 4.33 47.64 -15.42
C LYS A 2 4.53 47.70 -13.90
N LYS A 3 5.00 48.83 -13.33
CA LYS A 3 5.22 49.01 -11.88
C LYS A 3 3.92 49.22 -11.09
N ILE A 4 2.91 49.82 -11.72
CA ILE A 4 1.59 50.06 -11.10
C ILE A 4 0.80 48.77 -11.06
N LEU A 5 0.90 47.87 -12.07
CA LEU A 5 0.26 46.60 -12.13
C LEU A 5 0.78 45.63 -11.01
N ALA A 6 2.10 45.68 -10.74
CA ALA A 6 2.69 44.88 -9.67
C ALA A 6 2.22 45.29 -8.26
N LEU A 7 2.00 46.62 -8.07
CA LEU A 7 1.54 47.16 -6.79
C LEU A 7 0.07 46.86 -6.51
N VAL A 8 -0.77 46.83 -7.55
CA VAL A 8 -2.20 46.43 -7.45
C VAL A 8 -2.32 44.97 -7.16
N LEU A 9 -1.49 44.10 -7.73
CA LEU A 9 -1.49 42.68 -7.47
C LEU A 9 -1.06 42.34 -6.03
N ALA A 10 -0.07 43.05 -5.48
CA ALA A 10 0.38 42.88 -4.10
C ALA A 10 -0.67 43.32 -3.07
N LEU A 11 -1.44 44.39 -3.38
CA LEU A 11 -2.49 44.91 -2.51
C LEU A 11 -3.75 43.96 -2.51
N ALA A 12 -4.04 43.31 -3.63
CA ALA A 12 -5.14 42.34 -3.73
C ALA A 12 -4.90 41.07 -2.91
N MET A 13 -3.64 40.63 -2.76
CA MET A 13 -3.29 39.46 -1.91
C MET A 13 -3.34 39.75 -0.40
N ALA A 14 -3.13 41.03 0.00
CA ALA A 14 -3.20 41.39 1.43
C ALA A 14 -4.64 41.48 1.98
N LEU A 15 -5.63 41.66 1.12
CA LEU A 15 -7.05 41.79 1.52
C LEU A 15 -7.78 40.43 1.67
N ALA A 16 -7.17 39.32 1.22
CA ALA A 16 -7.77 37.98 1.32
C ALA A 16 -7.55 37.30 2.69
N LEU A 17 -6.79 37.89 3.60
CA LEU A 17 -6.42 37.30 4.90
C LEU A 17 -7.23 37.83 6.11
N VAL A 18 -8.22 38.70 5.91
CA VAL A 18 -8.97 39.37 7.01
C VAL A 18 -10.43 38.95 7.12
N ALA A 19 -10.90 37.96 6.33
CA ALA A 19 -12.30 37.51 6.35
C ALA A 19 -12.49 36.16 7.06
N CYS A 20 -11.95 35.95 8.26
CA CYS A 20 -12.38 34.91 9.20
C CYS A 20 -12.27 35.44 10.61
N GLY A 21 -13.27 36.21 11.04
CA GLY A 21 -13.49 36.68 12.40
C GLY A 21 -14.96 36.51 12.76
N ASP A 22 -15.19 35.55 13.62
CA ASP A 22 -16.19 35.52 14.70
C ASP A 22 -17.70 35.44 14.36
N LYS A 23 -18.31 34.29 14.69
CA LYS A 23 -19.43 34.13 15.65
C LYS A 23 -19.89 32.66 15.77
N GLY A 24 -19.70 32.12 16.97
CA GLY A 24 -20.58 31.34 17.81
C GLY A 24 -21.39 30.18 17.23
N GLY A 25 -21.07 28.96 17.67
CA GLY A 25 -21.89 27.76 17.50
C GLY A 25 -21.11 26.54 17.97
N GLU A 26 -21.34 26.13 19.23
CA GLU A 26 -20.82 24.86 19.77
C GLU A 26 -21.34 23.71 18.94
N GLN A 27 -20.46 22.99 18.26
CA GLN A 27 -20.62 21.57 17.91
C GLN A 27 -19.28 20.90 18.09
N GLN A 28 -19.29 19.99 19.04
CA GLN A 28 -18.21 19.10 19.44
C GLN A 28 -17.97 18.10 18.32
N GLU A 29 -17.05 18.41 17.41
CA GLU A 29 -16.50 17.44 16.48
C GLU A 29 -15.22 16.88 17.06
N GLY A 30 -15.24 15.54 17.24
CA GLY A 30 -14.11 14.78 17.69
C GLY A 30 -12.88 15.07 16.86
N GLY A 31 -11.87 15.69 17.45
CA GLY A 31 -10.61 15.96 16.83
C GLY A 31 -9.91 14.68 16.43
N THR A 32 -9.88 14.41 15.14
CA THR A 32 -8.92 13.46 14.55
C THR A 32 -7.55 14.09 14.72
N PRO A 33 -6.59 13.46 15.38
CA PRO A 33 -5.23 13.99 15.45
C PRO A 33 -4.66 13.98 14.03
N ASN A 34 -4.44 15.16 13.47
CA ASN A 34 -3.71 15.35 12.24
C ASN A 34 -2.22 15.10 12.53
N THR A 35 -1.85 13.83 12.56
CA THR A 35 -0.46 13.41 12.65
C THR A 35 0.10 13.46 11.23
N THR A 36 0.81 14.51 10.88
CA THR A 36 1.70 14.59 9.72
C THR A 36 2.97 13.75 9.97
N GLY A 37 2.80 12.49 10.36
CA GLY A 37 3.84 11.48 10.29
C GLY A 37 3.65 10.70 9.00
N GLU A 38 4.70 10.39 8.26
CA GLU A 38 4.63 9.45 7.15
C GLU A 38 3.97 8.17 7.64
N GLU A 39 2.89 7.74 6.95
CA GLU A 39 2.18 6.51 7.29
C GLU A 39 3.16 5.34 7.12
N LYS A 40 3.46 4.64 8.22
CA LYS A 40 4.32 3.46 8.18
C LYS A 40 3.57 2.34 7.49
N VAL A 41 4.22 1.71 6.50
CA VAL A 41 3.62 0.64 5.70
C VAL A 41 4.48 -0.61 5.80
N VAL A 42 3.83 -1.76 6.03
CA VAL A 42 4.42 -3.07 5.82
C VAL A 42 3.80 -3.71 4.59
N LYS A 43 4.63 -4.11 3.64
CA LYS A 43 4.18 -4.74 2.39
C LYS A 43 4.24 -6.26 2.52
N ILE A 44 3.12 -6.92 2.25
CA ILE A 44 2.99 -8.38 2.18
C ILE A 44 2.82 -8.76 0.72
N GLY A 45 3.73 -9.58 0.20
CA GLY A 45 3.61 -10.15 -1.13
C GLY A 45 2.56 -11.24 -1.18
N VAL A 46 1.78 -11.26 -2.24
CA VAL A 46 0.80 -12.31 -2.53
C VAL A 46 1.22 -12.97 -3.86
N PHE A 47 1.75 -14.19 -3.75
CA PHE A 47 2.36 -14.95 -4.84
C PHE A 47 1.42 -16.04 -5.30
N GLU A 48 0.31 -15.68 -5.98
CA GLU A 48 -0.76 -16.60 -6.31
C GLU A 48 -1.03 -16.68 -7.82
N PRO A 49 -1.50 -17.83 -8.35
CA PRO A 49 -1.95 -17.90 -9.73
C PRO A 49 -3.28 -17.17 -9.87
N LEU A 50 -3.30 -16.12 -10.67
CA LEU A 50 -4.54 -15.44 -11.10
C LEU A 50 -4.99 -15.92 -12.47
N THR A 51 -4.05 -16.54 -13.21
CA THR A 51 -4.28 -17.11 -14.54
C THR A 51 -3.69 -18.52 -14.65
N GLY A 52 -3.97 -19.20 -15.74
CA GLY A 52 -3.57 -20.60 -15.95
C GLY A 52 -4.48 -21.60 -15.25
N ASP A 53 -4.04 -22.87 -15.17
CA ASP A 53 -4.86 -24.00 -14.73
C ASP A 53 -5.33 -23.87 -13.28
N ASN A 54 -4.54 -23.27 -12.43
CA ASN A 54 -4.86 -23.05 -11.00
C ASN A 54 -5.47 -21.68 -10.70
N GLY A 55 -5.71 -20.85 -11.73
CA GLY A 55 -6.14 -19.46 -11.55
C GLY A 55 -7.46 -19.29 -10.79
N ALA A 56 -8.36 -20.29 -10.86
CA ALA A 56 -9.61 -20.24 -10.09
C ALA A 56 -9.38 -20.38 -8.58
N GLY A 57 -8.49 -21.32 -8.18
CA GLY A 57 -8.11 -21.52 -6.78
C GLY A 57 -7.35 -20.34 -6.21
N GLY A 58 -6.30 -19.90 -6.91
CA GLY A 58 -5.49 -18.76 -6.45
C GLY A 58 -6.29 -17.47 -6.28
N LYS A 59 -7.27 -17.20 -7.15
CA LYS A 59 -8.18 -16.05 -6.96
C LYS A 59 -8.99 -16.13 -5.67
N GLN A 60 -9.41 -17.33 -5.25
CA GLN A 60 -10.12 -17.49 -4.00
C GLN A 60 -9.22 -17.24 -2.79
N GLU A 61 -7.97 -17.70 -2.85
CA GLU A 61 -6.97 -17.41 -1.82
C GLU A 61 -6.68 -15.90 -1.71
N VAL A 62 -6.48 -15.24 -2.85
CA VAL A 62 -6.31 -13.77 -2.89
C VAL A 62 -7.50 -13.05 -2.27
N LEU A 63 -8.74 -13.46 -2.56
CA LEU A 63 -9.93 -12.87 -1.93
C LEU A 63 -9.92 -13.07 -0.41
N GLY A 64 -9.49 -14.23 0.08
CA GLY A 64 -9.33 -14.49 1.51
C GLY A 64 -8.32 -13.56 2.17
N MET A 65 -7.15 -13.36 1.54
CA MET A 65 -6.11 -12.44 2.01
C MET A 65 -6.58 -10.98 1.99
N GLN A 66 -7.28 -10.56 0.92
CA GLN A 66 -7.87 -9.22 0.81
C GLN A 66 -8.93 -8.99 1.88
N TYR A 67 -9.78 -9.97 2.15
CA TYR A 67 -10.77 -9.88 3.22
C TYR A 67 -10.12 -9.79 4.60
N ALA A 68 -9.08 -10.58 4.86
CA ALA A 68 -8.33 -10.50 6.11
C ALA A 68 -7.71 -9.11 6.30
N ASN A 69 -7.12 -8.54 5.24
CA ASN A 69 -6.57 -7.19 5.27
C ASN A 69 -7.66 -6.10 5.43
N TYR A 70 -8.85 -6.32 4.87
CA TYR A 70 -9.98 -5.41 5.06
C TYR A 70 -10.45 -5.39 6.53
N VAL A 71 -10.49 -6.57 7.18
CA VAL A 71 -10.89 -6.69 8.59
C VAL A 71 -9.80 -6.18 9.54
N GLN A 72 -8.53 -6.43 9.22
CA GLN A 72 -7.37 -6.05 10.01
C GLN A 72 -6.36 -5.29 9.13
N PRO A 73 -6.59 -4.00 8.86
CA PRO A 73 -5.76 -3.23 7.92
C PRO A 73 -4.42 -2.77 8.48
N THR A 74 -4.21 -2.98 9.78
CA THR A 74 -3.00 -2.54 10.48
C THR A 74 -2.42 -3.65 11.35
N VAL A 75 -1.12 -3.56 11.63
CA VAL A 75 -0.41 -4.45 12.55
C VAL A 75 0.53 -3.63 13.42
N ASP A 76 0.68 -4.01 14.68
CA ASP A 76 1.65 -3.41 15.60
C ASP A 76 2.95 -4.22 15.58
N ILE A 77 4.04 -3.55 15.26
CA ILE A 77 5.38 -4.12 15.23
C ILE A 77 6.26 -3.31 16.17
N ASN A 78 6.75 -3.93 17.24
CA ASN A 78 7.59 -3.28 18.26
C ASN A 78 6.98 -1.99 18.85
N GLY A 79 5.66 -1.97 19.04
CA GLY A 79 4.93 -0.83 19.61
C GLY A 79 4.62 0.29 18.61
N GLU A 80 4.86 0.07 17.33
CA GLU A 80 4.52 0.99 16.25
C GLU A 80 3.48 0.38 15.33
N THR A 81 2.45 1.16 14.98
CA THR A 81 1.38 0.72 14.08
C THR A 81 1.78 0.92 12.63
N TYR A 82 1.67 -0.15 11.84
CA TYR A 82 1.91 -0.17 10.41
C TYR A 82 0.62 -0.49 9.67
N LYS A 83 0.39 0.20 8.56
CA LYS A 83 -0.63 -0.19 7.60
C LYS A 83 -0.15 -1.39 6.79
N VAL A 84 -1.00 -2.38 6.64
CA VAL A 84 -0.74 -3.55 5.80
C VAL A 84 -1.12 -3.24 4.35
N GLN A 85 -0.17 -3.40 3.44
CA GLN A 85 -0.37 -3.28 2.00
C GLN A 85 -0.10 -4.62 1.33
N LEU A 86 -1.06 -5.13 0.56
CA LEU A 86 -0.90 -6.34 -0.23
C LEU A 86 -0.38 -6.00 -1.63
N GLU A 87 0.74 -6.64 -2.00
CA GLU A 87 1.32 -6.58 -3.35
C GLU A 87 1.03 -7.91 -4.05
N VAL A 88 0.05 -7.92 -4.94
CA VAL A 88 -0.41 -9.13 -5.62
C VAL A 88 0.31 -9.29 -6.95
N VAL A 89 0.91 -10.46 -7.18
CA VAL A 89 1.57 -10.82 -8.44
C VAL A 89 1.06 -12.18 -8.93
N ASP A 90 0.64 -12.22 -10.19
CA ASP A 90 0.21 -13.45 -10.86
C ASP A 90 1.42 -14.31 -11.24
N ASN A 91 1.57 -15.47 -10.63
CA ASN A 91 2.62 -16.44 -10.97
C ASN A 91 2.25 -17.37 -12.15
N ARG A 92 1.03 -17.23 -12.69
CA ARG A 92 0.53 -17.90 -13.91
C ARG A 92 0.55 -19.42 -13.86
N THR A 93 0.52 -20.00 -12.68
CA THR A 93 0.46 -21.46 -12.44
C THR A 93 1.75 -22.24 -12.80
N ALA A 94 2.47 -21.86 -13.83
CA ALA A 94 3.58 -22.64 -14.36
C ALA A 94 4.91 -22.33 -13.63
N ALA A 95 5.66 -23.39 -13.30
CA ALA A 95 6.90 -23.26 -12.53
C ALA A 95 7.94 -22.34 -13.17
N GLU A 96 8.01 -22.29 -14.51
CA GLU A 96 8.90 -21.41 -15.27
C GLU A 96 8.63 -19.92 -15.05
N ASN A 97 7.42 -19.55 -14.64
CA ASN A 97 7.06 -18.16 -14.30
C ASN A 97 7.41 -17.79 -12.84
N GLY A 98 7.61 -18.79 -11.99
CA GLY A 98 7.89 -18.59 -10.57
C GLY A 98 9.02 -17.60 -10.28
N PRO A 99 10.21 -17.76 -10.87
CA PRO A 99 11.32 -16.85 -10.59
C PRO A 99 11.06 -15.41 -10.99
N SER A 100 10.42 -15.18 -12.14
CA SER A 100 10.13 -13.80 -12.60
C SER A 100 9.07 -13.10 -11.73
N ALA A 101 8.03 -13.82 -11.33
CA ALA A 101 6.99 -13.30 -10.43
C ALA A 101 7.54 -13.06 -9.01
N ALA A 102 8.41 -13.93 -8.53
CA ALA A 102 9.10 -13.74 -7.25
C ALA A 102 10.01 -12.51 -7.27
N ALA A 103 10.80 -12.31 -8.33
CA ALA A 103 11.64 -11.14 -8.51
C ALA A 103 10.81 -9.84 -8.55
N GLU A 104 9.62 -9.87 -9.14
CA GLU A 104 8.71 -8.72 -9.13
C GLU A 104 8.31 -8.33 -7.70
N LEU A 105 7.93 -9.30 -6.86
CA LEU A 105 7.59 -9.04 -5.45
C LEU A 105 8.79 -8.52 -4.65
N VAL A 106 9.98 -9.09 -4.85
CA VAL A 106 11.21 -8.59 -4.22
C VAL A 106 11.45 -7.13 -4.60
N ASN A 107 11.31 -6.78 -5.89
CA ASN A 107 11.49 -5.42 -6.38
C ASN A 107 10.43 -4.44 -5.83
N LYS A 108 9.24 -4.92 -5.46
CA LYS A 108 8.21 -4.13 -4.77
C LYS A 108 8.54 -3.87 -3.30
N GLY A 109 9.58 -4.50 -2.76
CA GLY A 109 10.04 -4.32 -1.39
C GLY A 109 9.11 -4.95 -0.36
N VAL A 110 8.60 -6.15 -0.64
CA VAL A 110 7.77 -6.90 0.31
C VAL A 110 8.61 -7.44 1.47
N SER A 111 8.03 -7.48 2.66
CA SER A 111 8.68 -7.96 3.88
C SER A 111 8.51 -9.47 4.11
N ILE A 112 7.43 -10.03 3.57
CA ILE A 112 7.07 -11.45 3.64
C ILE A 112 6.18 -11.79 2.45
N VAL A 113 6.16 -13.06 2.04
CA VAL A 113 5.31 -13.54 0.94
C VAL A 113 4.36 -14.62 1.42
N LEU A 114 3.12 -14.56 0.96
CA LEU A 114 2.09 -15.58 1.13
C LEU A 114 1.80 -16.24 -0.22
N GLY A 115 1.58 -17.55 -0.21
CA GLY A 115 1.30 -18.36 -1.41
C GLY A 115 2.43 -19.37 -1.65
N SER A 116 2.34 -20.23 -2.64
CA SER A 116 1.39 -20.25 -3.74
C SER A 116 0.47 -21.48 -3.66
N TYR A 117 -0.68 -21.42 -4.37
CA TYR A 117 -1.56 -22.57 -4.58
C TYR A 117 -0.86 -23.76 -5.24
N GLY A 118 0.17 -23.55 -6.01
CA GLY A 118 0.92 -24.59 -6.72
C GLY A 118 2.31 -24.84 -6.13
N SER A 119 2.60 -26.03 -5.59
CA SER A 119 3.89 -26.37 -4.99
C SER A 119 5.09 -26.23 -5.95
N GLY A 120 4.92 -26.56 -7.24
CA GLY A 120 5.98 -26.40 -8.25
C GLY A 120 6.39 -24.95 -8.46
N VAL A 121 5.44 -24.04 -8.47
CA VAL A 121 5.70 -22.60 -8.57
C VAL A 121 6.31 -22.06 -7.27
N SER A 122 5.82 -22.53 -6.10
CA SER A 122 6.39 -22.17 -4.80
C SER A 122 7.88 -22.52 -4.70
N MET A 123 8.24 -23.76 -5.12
CA MET A 123 9.63 -24.20 -5.13
C MET A 123 10.50 -23.36 -6.10
N ALA A 124 9.97 -23.05 -7.27
CA ALA A 124 10.71 -22.27 -8.28
C ALA A 124 10.92 -20.81 -7.85
N GLY A 125 9.90 -20.16 -7.25
CA GLY A 125 10.00 -18.80 -6.72
C GLY A 125 10.79 -18.72 -5.41
N GLY A 126 10.73 -19.77 -4.60
CA GLY A 126 11.35 -19.83 -3.27
C GLY A 126 12.85 -19.56 -3.26
N THR A 127 13.58 -19.99 -4.29
CA THR A 127 15.01 -19.69 -4.44
C THR A 127 15.26 -18.17 -4.49
N VAL A 128 14.46 -17.44 -5.28
CA VAL A 128 14.58 -15.98 -5.42
C VAL A 128 14.27 -15.28 -4.09
N PHE A 129 13.23 -15.71 -3.38
CA PHE A 129 12.89 -15.17 -2.06
C PHE A 129 13.99 -15.44 -1.03
N ALA A 130 14.55 -16.67 -1.03
CA ALA A 130 15.64 -17.03 -0.12
C ALA A 130 16.91 -16.19 -0.37
N GLU A 131 17.30 -16.00 -1.63
CA GLU A 131 18.44 -15.15 -2.01
C GLU A 131 18.24 -13.68 -1.61
N ALA A 132 17.00 -13.20 -1.66
CA ALA A 132 16.63 -11.84 -1.25
C ALA A 132 16.45 -11.69 0.27
N GLY A 133 16.50 -12.79 1.05
CA GLY A 133 16.22 -12.77 2.49
C GLY A 133 14.75 -12.49 2.83
N VAL A 134 13.83 -12.76 1.93
CA VAL A 134 12.38 -12.56 2.11
C VAL A 134 11.76 -13.91 2.51
N PRO A 135 11.14 -14.02 3.69
CA PRO A 135 10.37 -15.22 4.08
C PRO A 135 9.18 -15.45 3.15
N ALA A 136 8.96 -16.72 2.75
CA ALA A 136 7.88 -17.13 1.86
C ALA A 136 7.32 -18.51 2.25
#